data_f753d18d02123fdbba20fc164fda8f55
#
_entry.id   f753d18d02123fdbba20fc164fda8f55
#
_cell.length_a   1.000
_cell.length_b   1.000
_cell.length_c   1.000
_cell.angle_alpha   90.00
_cell.angle_beta   90.00
_cell.angle_gamma   90.00
#
_symmetry.space_group_name_H-M   'P 1'
#
loop_
_entity.id
_entity.type
_entity.pdbx_description
1 polymer ?
#
loop_
_entity_poly.entity_id
_entity_poly.type
_entity_poly.pdbx_seq_one_letter_code
_entity_poly.pdbx_strand_id
1 'polypeptide(L)' 'MTERQSKLIKLVNLYQKIEVSRLAELLDVSQVTIRKDLDHLEEEGLLSR' A
#
# COMPACT_ATOMS: atom_id res chain seq x y z
N MET A 1 7.42 4.87 10.11
CA MET A 1 6.86 4.49 8.78
C MET A 1 8.00 4.37 7.78
N THR A 2 7.98 3.32 6.96
CA THR A 2 9.01 3.14 5.93
C THR A 2 8.69 3.97 4.71
N GLU A 3 9.71 4.18 3.87
CA GLU A 3 9.52 4.87 2.61
C GLU A 3 8.48 4.16 1.73
N ARG A 4 8.50 2.82 1.71
CA ARG A 4 7.52 2.05 0.96
C ARG A 4 6.10 2.29 1.46
N GLN A 5 5.90 2.30 2.77
CA GLN A 5 4.59 2.56 3.37
C GLN A 5 4.10 3.96 3.03
N SER A 6 5.00 4.93 3.04
CA SER A 6 4.69 6.31 2.67
C SER A 6 4.21 6.39 1.21
N LYS A 7 4.90 5.69 0.32
CA LYS A 7 4.51 5.63 -1.10
C LYS A 7 3.17 4.94 -1.29
N LEU A 8 2.91 3.86 -0.52
CA LEU A 8 1.64 3.16 -0.58
C LEU A 8 0.48 4.08 -0.22
N ILE A 9 0.62 4.83 0.86
CA ILE A 9 -0.41 5.78 1.29
C ILE A 9 -0.70 6.79 0.18
N LYS A 10 0.34 7.34 -0.42
CA LYS A 10 0.19 8.31 -1.51
C LYS A 10 -0.53 7.71 -2.71
N LEU A 11 -0.15 6.50 -3.11
CA LEU A 11 -0.76 5.84 -4.27
C LEU A 11 -2.22 5.50 -4.03
N VAL A 12 -2.55 4.99 -2.84
CA VAL A 12 -3.92 4.65 -2.50
C VAL A 12 -4.78 5.91 -2.47
N ASN A 13 -4.27 6.99 -1.91
CA ASN A 13 -5.02 8.25 -1.86
C ASN A 13 -5.19 8.87 -3.25
N LEU A 14 -4.18 8.75 -4.09
CA LEU A 14 -4.20 9.34 -5.42
C LEU A 14 -5.18 8.62 -6.35
N TYR A 15 -5.14 7.29 -6.36
CA TYR A 15 -5.94 6.48 -7.29
C TYR A 15 -7.24 5.97 -6.70
N GLN A 16 -7.34 5.94 -5.37
CA GLN A 16 -8.51 5.47 -4.60
C GLN A 16 -8.87 4.01 -4.84
N LYS A 17 -8.88 3.56 -6.09
CA LYS A 17 -9.12 2.16 -6.44
C LYS A 17 -7.92 1.66 -7.23
N ILE A 18 -7.02 0.96 -6.55
CA ILE A 18 -5.84 0.41 -7.19
C ILE A 18 -5.66 -1.02 -6.68
N GLU A 19 -5.37 -1.93 -7.60
CA GLU A 19 -5.20 -3.33 -7.27
C GLU A 19 -3.84 -3.59 -6.64
N VAL A 20 -3.79 -4.61 -5.77
CA VAL A 20 -2.55 -5.02 -5.10
C VAL A 20 -1.47 -5.36 -6.12
N SER A 21 -1.86 -6.05 -7.21
CA SER A 21 -0.92 -6.39 -8.27
C SER A 21 -0.26 -5.15 -8.88
N ARG A 22 -1.03 -4.09 -9.05
CA ARG A 22 -0.49 -2.84 -9.60
C ARG A 22 0.45 -2.15 -8.62
N LEU A 23 0.08 -2.12 -7.35
CA LEU A 23 0.93 -1.57 -6.29
C LEU A 23 2.25 -2.31 -6.22
N ALA A 24 2.21 -3.65 -6.31
CA ALA A 24 3.40 -4.47 -6.29
C ALA A 24 4.33 -4.13 -7.46
N GLU A 25 3.77 -3.95 -8.65
CA GLU A 25 4.55 -3.56 -9.83
C GLU A 25 5.19 -2.19 -9.64
N LEU A 26 4.41 -1.21 -9.20
CA LEU A 26 4.90 0.16 -9.05
C LEU A 26 6.00 0.28 -8.00
N LEU A 27 5.94 -0.54 -6.96
CA LEU A 27 6.92 -0.49 -5.87
C LEU A 27 7.99 -1.57 -5.98
N ASP A 28 7.90 -2.41 -7.02
CA ASP A 28 8.88 -3.47 -7.28
C ASP A 28 9.04 -4.42 -6.10
N VAL A 29 7.91 -4.87 -5.55
CA VAL A 29 7.88 -5.84 -4.45
C VAL A 29 6.78 -6.87 -4.73
N SER A 30 6.74 -7.95 -3.95
CA SER A 30 5.73 -8.98 -4.12
C SER A 30 4.37 -8.52 -3.62
N GLN A 31 3.30 -9.14 -4.13
CA GLN A 31 1.95 -8.87 -3.67
C GLN A 31 1.77 -9.20 -2.18
N VAL A 32 2.45 -10.25 -1.73
CA VAL A 32 2.41 -10.64 -0.32
C VAL A 32 2.94 -9.51 0.56
N THR A 33 4.04 -8.89 0.15
CA THR A 33 4.61 -7.75 0.87
C THR A 33 3.63 -6.58 0.91
N ILE A 34 2.98 -6.30 -0.23
CA ILE A 34 2.00 -5.21 -0.30
C ILE A 34 0.82 -5.47 0.64
N ARG A 35 0.29 -6.70 0.65
CA ARG A 35 -0.83 -7.04 1.53
C ARG A 35 -0.48 -6.87 3.00
N LYS A 36 0.71 -7.29 3.39
CA LYS A 36 1.18 -7.13 4.77
C LYS A 36 1.30 -5.66 5.14
N ASP A 37 1.85 -4.86 4.24
CA ASP A 37 1.99 -3.43 4.48
C ASP A 37 0.63 -2.75 4.60
N LEU A 38 -0.32 -3.10 3.72
CA LEU A 38 -1.67 -2.53 3.76
C LEU A 38 -2.39 -2.90 5.06
N ASP A 39 -2.29 -4.16 5.47
CA ASP A 39 -2.90 -4.61 6.72
C ASP A 39 -2.33 -3.85 7.92
N HIS A 40 -1.02 -3.65 7.94
CA HIS A 40 -0.35 -2.91 8.99
C HIS A 40 -0.80 -1.44 9.03
N LEU A 41 -0.88 -0.82 7.87
CA LEU A 41 -1.31 0.57 7.77
C LEU A 41 -2.77 0.75 8.19
N GLU A 42 -3.62 -0.23 7.87
CA GLU A 42 -5.01 -0.22 8.33
C GLU A 42 -5.11 -0.34 9.84
N GLU A 43 -4.33 -1.24 10.42
CA GLU A 43 -4.31 -1.42 11.88
C GLU A 43 -3.91 -0.14 12.60
N GLU A 44 -3.01 0.62 12.00
CA GLU A 44 -2.55 1.88 12.57
C GLU A 44 -3.48 3.05 12.26
N GLY A 45 -4.54 2.81 11.50
CA GLY A 45 -5.49 3.84 11.15
C GLY A 45 -5.00 4.83 10.11
N LEU A 46 -3.95 4.47 9.37
CA LEU A 46 -3.37 5.32 8.34
C LEU A 46 -4.03 5.14 6.98
N LEU A 47 -4.72 4.02 6.79
CA LEU A 47 -5.48 3.72 5.57
C LEU A 47 -6.87 3.23 5.94
N SER A 48 -7.83 3.54 5.09
CA SER A 48 -9.19 3.04 5.20
C SER A 48 -9.53 2.28 3.92
N ARG A 49 -10.05 1.08 4.06
CA ARG A 49 -10.53 0.29 2.91
C ARG A 49 -12.03 0.20 2.88
#